data_65b704ab6c48e50aa4d4a4063924c05a
#
_entry.id   65b704ab6c48e50aa4d4a4063924c05a
#
_cell.length_a   1.000
_cell.length_b   1.000
_cell.length_c   1.000
_cell.angle_alpha   90.00
_cell.angle_beta   90.00
_cell.angle_gamma   90.00
#
_symmetry.space_group_name_H-M   'P 1'
#
loop_
_entity.id
_entity.type
_entity.pdbx_description
1 polymer ?
#
loop_
_entity_poly.entity_id
_entity_poly.type
_entity_poly.pdbx_seq_one_letter_code
_entity_poly.pdbx_strand_id
1 'polypeptide(L)'
;MKVLKFGGTSVGSIENIANVKNIINDGAQKIVVLSAMSGTTNQLVAIANDIKENASNDAIDKVNTLHDTYFETIDNLILNKGLNTDVKAYVSGIFNFLVACTYKPFSTVLENNIVAQGELLSTYMVNAYLNQEGISSALLPALSFMRIDSAKEPNIDYIKTHFENVFRAAGESEIYITQGFICLDDNDEISNLQRGGSDYTATIIGAAIKAEEVQIWTDIDGMHNNDPRYVENTKPISNLSFDEAAELAYFGAKILHPQTVTPVREDSIPVRLKNTMDPEAYGTLISDETSDNGVKAIAAKDNITAIKIKSGRMLQAHGFLKKVFEIFEVYETSIDMITTSEVAVSLTIDDDKNLDKILAELEAFSTVEVDKNQSIVCLVGHSIVNHQETYKLFQILQDVKIRMISYGGSRNNISLLIHSKDKINTLQKLNDYLFELVTL
;
A
#
# COMPACT_ATOMS: atom_id res chain seq x y z
N MET A 1 -13.63 9.34 -17.69
CA MET A 1 -12.26 8.84 -17.92
C MET A 1 -11.84 7.97 -16.75
N LYS A 2 -11.14 6.84 -16.99
CA LYS A 2 -10.63 5.95 -15.95
C LYS A 2 -9.17 6.26 -15.64
N VAL A 3 -8.76 5.96 -14.40
CA VAL A 3 -7.35 5.99 -13.98
C VAL A 3 -6.90 4.56 -13.71
N LEU A 4 -5.86 4.10 -14.40
CA LEU A 4 -5.31 2.76 -14.26
C LEU A 4 -3.91 2.84 -13.64
N LYS A 5 -3.67 2.10 -12.57
CA LYS A 5 -2.33 2.03 -11.98
C LYS A 5 -1.75 0.63 -12.18
N PHE A 6 -0.51 0.57 -12.63
CA PHE A 6 0.24 -0.70 -12.77
C PHE A 6 1.44 -0.73 -11.83
N GLY A 7 1.54 -1.83 -11.07
CA GLY A 7 2.65 -2.06 -10.15
C GLY A 7 3.96 -2.43 -10.85
N GLY A 8 5.05 -2.49 -10.08
CA GLY A 8 6.37 -2.80 -10.61
C GLY A 8 6.46 -4.16 -11.29
N THR A 9 5.75 -5.18 -10.80
CA THR A 9 5.64 -6.50 -11.46
C THR A 9 4.96 -6.40 -12.82
N SER A 10 3.94 -5.55 -12.96
CA SER A 10 3.23 -5.35 -14.22
C SER A 10 4.08 -4.68 -15.31
N VAL A 11 5.13 -3.95 -14.94
CA VAL A 11 6.09 -3.32 -15.87
C VAL A 11 7.50 -3.87 -15.72
N GLY A 12 7.66 -5.02 -15.06
CA GLY A 12 8.94 -5.60 -14.68
C GLY A 12 9.67 -6.38 -15.78
N SER A 13 9.01 -6.67 -16.89
CA SER A 13 9.60 -7.36 -18.05
C SER A 13 8.98 -6.85 -19.34
N ILE A 14 9.64 -7.12 -20.46
CA ILE A 14 9.15 -6.78 -21.81
C ILE A 14 7.77 -7.39 -22.06
N GLU A 15 7.59 -8.65 -21.69
CA GLU A 15 6.32 -9.37 -21.82
C GLU A 15 5.21 -8.69 -20.99
N ASN A 16 5.51 -8.33 -19.76
CA ASN A 16 4.55 -7.66 -18.89
C ASN A 16 4.21 -6.26 -19.41
N ILE A 17 5.17 -5.49 -19.93
CA ILE A 17 4.92 -4.20 -20.59
C ILE A 17 4.02 -4.37 -21.81
N ALA A 18 4.22 -5.43 -22.61
CA ALA A 18 3.35 -5.74 -23.73
C ALA A 18 1.92 -6.12 -23.28
N ASN A 19 1.77 -6.82 -22.15
CA ASN A 19 0.47 -7.11 -21.55
C ASN A 19 -0.21 -5.81 -21.09
N VAL A 20 0.51 -4.91 -20.41
CA VAL A 20 -0.01 -3.58 -20.03
C VAL A 20 -0.52 -2.84 -21.28
N LYS A 21 0.26 -2.80 -22.37
CA LYS A 21 -0.17 -2.21 -23.66
C LYS A 21 -1.51 -2.79 -24.11
N ASN A 22 -1.66 -4.12 -24.08
CA ASN A 22 -2.90 -4.77 -24.53
C ASN A 22 -4.09 -4.41 -23.64
N ILE A 23 -3.89 -4.29 -22.31
CA ILE A 23 -4.94 -3.90 -21.35
C ILE A 23 -5.39 -2.46 -21.57
N ILE A 24 -4.48 -1.54 -21.84
CA ILE A 24 -4.81 -0.12 -21.97
C ILE A 24 -5.31 0.28 -23.35
N ASN A 25 -5.06 -0.55 -24.38
CA ASN A 25 -5.38 -0.26 -25.78
C ASN A 25 -6.81 -0.74 -26.16
N ASP A 26 -7.83 -0.18 -25.50
CA ASP A 26 -9.24 -0.47 -25.77
C ASP A 26 -9.95 0.69 -26.51
N GLY A 27 -9.22 1.69 -26.98
CA GLY A 27 -9.72 2.87 -27.69
C GLY A 27 -10.34 3.96 -26.79
N ALA A 28 -10.41 3.75 -25.47
CA ALA A 28 -10.90 4.76 -24.55
C ALA A 28 -9.74 5.60 -23.97
N GLN A 29 -9.98 6.90 -23.80
CA GLN A 29 -8.99 7.78 -23.17
C GLN A 29 -8.81 7.47 -21.67
N LYS A 30 -7.57 7.36 -21.21
CA LYS A 30 -7.22 7.00 -19.82
C LYS A 30 -5.96 7.67 -19.32
N ILE A 31 -5.86 7.73 -17.99
CA ILE A 31 -4.62 8.07 -17.30
C ILE A 31 -4.02 6.78 -16.75
N VAL A 32 -2.74 6.57 -17.01
CA VAL A 32 -1.98 5.40 -16.58
C VAL A 32 -0.88 5.82 -15.62
N VAL A 33 -0.99 5.38 -14.38
CA VAL A 33 0.01 5.60 -13.33
C VAL A 33 0.92 4.39 -13.28
N LEU A 34 2.22 4.59 -13.46
CA LEU A 34 3.22 3.52 -13.43
C LEU A 34 4.14 3.64 -12.23
N SER A 35 4.47 2.50 -11.65
CA SER A 35 5.57 2.35 -10.71
C SER A 35 6.90 2.18 -11.46
N ALA A 36 8.02 2.24 -10.73
CA ALA A 36 9.31 1.77 -11.23
C ALA A 36 9.22 0.29 -11.66
N MET A 37 10.07 -0.15 -12.56
CA MET A 37 10.22 -1.57 -12.91
C MET A 37 10.54 -2.40 -11.67
N SER A 38 10.10 -3.66 -11.67
CA SER A 38 10.34 -4.60 -10.55
C SER A 38 11.82 -4.64 -10.14
N GLY A 39 12.09 -4.50 -8.85
CA GLY A 39 13.44 -4.52 -8.29
C GLY A 39 14.19 -3.17 -8.36
N THR A 40 13.80 -2.25 -9.25
CA THR A 40 14.51 -0.95 -9.42
C THR A 40 14.52 -0.13 -8.14
N THR A 41 13.38 0.03 -7.47
CA THR A 41 13.29 0.81 -6.22
C THR A 41 14.22 0.25 -5.15
N ASN A 42 14.27 -1.08 -5.00
CA ASN A 42 15.18 -1.73 -4.03
C ASN A 42 16.65 -1.46 -4.36
N GLN A 43 17.03 -1.49 -5.65
CA GLN A 43 18.40 -1.18 -6.07
C GLN A 43 18.74 0.29 -5.82
N LEU A 44 17.83 1.22 -6.11
CA LEU A 44 18.03 2.65 -5.84
C LEU A 44 18.16 2.94 -4.33
N VAL A 45 17.36 2.28 -3.49
CA VAL A 45 17.50 2.36 -2.02
C VAL A 45 18.84 1.78 -1.57
N ALA A 46 19.29 0.66 -2.16
CA ALA A 46 20.60 0.09 -1.85
C ALA A 46 21.76 1.05 -2.24
N ILE A 47 21.65 1.74 -3.39
CA ILE A 47 22.60 2.79 -3.80
C ILE A 47 22.63 3.93 -2.78
N ALA A 48 21.46 4.41 -2.32
CA ALA A 48 21.37 5.47 -1.33
C ALA A 48 21.97 5.04 0.03
N ASN A 49 21.79 3.78 0.44
CA ASN A 49 22.41 3.22 1.64
C ASN A 49 23.92 3.13 1.54
N ASP A 50 24.47 2.70 0.39
CA ASP A 50 25.92 2.69 0.19
C ASP A 50 26.51 4.11 0.28
N ILE A 51 25.81 5.12 -0.24
CA ILE A 51 26.23 6.52 -0.09
C ILE A 51 26.23 6.93 1.40
N LYS A 52 25.20 6.54 2.13
CA LYS A 52 25.08 6.79 3.57
C LYS A 52 26.23 6.16 4.38
N GLU A 53 26.69 5.00 3.94
CA GLU A 53 27.81 4.25 4.55
C GLU A 53 29.18 4.70 4.00
N ASN A 54 29.23 5.72 3.12
CA ASN A 54 30.43 6.19 2.43
C ASN A 54 31.12 5.14 1.54
N ALA A 55 30.34 4.18 1.03
CA ALA A 55 30.77 3.12 0.11
C ALA A 55 30.56 3.53 -1.36
N SER A 56 31.11 4.67 -1.79
CA SER A 56 30.86 5.24 -3.11
C SER A 56 31.18 4.31 -4.28
N ASN A 57 32.18 3.44 -4.17
CA ASN A 57 32.53 2.49 -5.23
C ASN A 57 31.42 1.42 -5.38
N ASP A 58 30.90 0.89 -4.29
CA ASP A 58 29.82 -0.10 -4.30
C ASP A 58 28.53 0.52 -4.86
N ALA A 59 28.27 1.80 -4.51
CA ALA A 59 27.16 2.57 -5.10
C ALA A 59 27.31 2.71 -6.60
N ILE A 60 28.50 3.07 -7.12
CA ILE A 60 28.78 3.19 -8.56
C ILE A 60 28.59 1.87 -9.28
N ASP A 61 29.08 0.75 -8.72
CA ASP A 61 28.93 -0.57 -9.31
C ASP A 61 27.46 -0.99 -9.43
N LYS A 62 26.63 -0.68 -8.42
CA LYS A 62 25.17 -0.89 -8.47
C LYS A 62 24.51 0.00 -9.51
N VAL A 63 24.91 1.28 -9.63
CA VAL A 63 24.43 2.19 -10.67
C VAL A 63 24.73 1.62 -12.07
N ASN A 64 25.96 1.14 -12.30
CA ASN A 64 26.35 0.55 -13.59
C ASN A 64 25.57 -0.74 -13.89
N THR A 65 25.36 -1.60 -12.89
CA THR A 65 24.56 -2.81 -13.06
C THR A 65 23.12 -2.50 -13.44
N LEU A 66 22.51 -1.50 -12.80
CA LEU A 66 21.16 -1.06 -13.10
C LEU A 66 21.08 -0.42 -14.50
N HIS A 67 22.09 0.39 -14.87
CA HIS A 67 22.23 0.96 -16.21
C HIS A 67 22.21 -0.10 -17.30
N ASP A 68 23.03 -1.14 -17.15
CA ASP A 68 23.14 -2.21 -18.15
C ASP A 68 21.81 -2.96 -18.28
N THR A 69 21.10 -3.22 -17.17
CA THR A 69 19.77 -3.81 -17.16
C THR A 69 18.75 -2.98 -17.96
N TYR A 70 18.75 -1.65 -17.76
CA TYR A 70 17.86 -0.77 -18.51
C TYR A 70 18.21 -0.69 -19.99
N PHE A 71 19.51 -0.66 -20.33
CA PHE A 71 19.95 -0.63 -21.72
C PHE A 71 19.58 -1.91 -22.47
N GLU A 72 19.76 -3.07 -21.85
CA GLU A 72 19.30 -4.35 -22.39
C GLU A 72 17.77 -4.37 -22.58
N THR A 73 17.02 -3.88 -21.60
CA THR A 73 15.56 -3.78 -21.71
C THR A 73 15.15 -2.88 -22.85
N ILE A 74 15.79 -1.70 -23.01
CA ILE A 74 15.50 -0.75 -24.10
C ILE A 74 15.81 -1.38 -25.46
N ASP A 75 16.95 -2.06 -25.60
CA ASP A 75 17.33 -2.71 -26.87
C ASP A 75 16.32 -3.76 -27.32
N ASN A 76 15.75 -4.48 -26.38
CA ASN A 76 14.77 -5.52 -26.68
C ASN A 76 13.33 -5.00 -26.81
N LEU A 77 13.00 -3.85 -26.17
CA LEU A 77 11.65 -3.27 -26.18
C LEU A 77 11.46 -2.26 -27.31
N ILE A 78 12.46 -1.41 -27.56
CA ILE A 78 12.37 -0.30 -28.51
C ILE A 78 13.15 -0.65 -29.78
N LEU A 79 12.44 -1.20 -30.75
CA LEU A 79 13.03 -1.71 -32.00
C LEU A 79 13.28 -0.61 -33.04
N ASN A 80 12.58 0.50 -32.95
CA ASN A 80 12.84 1.68 -33.78
C ASN A 80 14.17 2.33 -33.39
N LYS A 81 15.16 2.31 -34.30
CA LYS A 81 16.53 2.78 -34.01
C LYS A 81 16.63 4.23 -33.59
N GLY A 82 15.84 5.13 -34.19
CA GLY A 82 15.84 6.55 -33.83
C GLY A 82 15.33 6.72 -32.40
N LEU A 83 14.16 6.17 -32.11
CA LEU A 83 13.53 6.22 -30.80
C LEU A 83 14.38 5.52 -29.71
N ASN A 84 15.00 4.37 -30.03
CA ASN A 84 15.92 3.68 -29.13
C ASN A 84 17.09 4.58 -28.72
N THR A 85 17.68 5.31 -29.70
CA THR A 85 18.76 6.27 -29.41
C THR A 85 18.29 7.41 -28.50
N ASP A 86 17.11 7.96 -28.74
CA ASP A 86 16.55 9.05 -27.91
C ASP A 86 16.25 8.56 -26.48
N VAL A 87 15.65 7.37 -26.34
CA VAL A 87 15.38 6.76 -25.03
C VAL A 87 16.68 6.50 -24.27
N LYS A 88 17.69 5.94 -24.92
CA LYS A 88 19.01 5.72 -24.31
C LYS A 88 19.69 7.03 -23.89
N ALA A 89 19.55 8.09 -24.67
CA ALA A 89 20.11 9.39 -24.33
C ALA A 89 19.46 9.95 -23.05
N TYR A 90 18.13 9.89 -22.95
CA TYR A 90 17.39 10.30 -21.74
C TYR A 90 17.81 9.47 -20.52
N VAL A 91 17.81 8.16 -20.65
CA VAL A 91 18.19 7.20 -19.60
C VAL A 91 19.62 7.40 -19.14
N SER A 92 20.57 7.62 -20.08
CA SER A 92 21.95 7.98 -19.74
C SER A 92 22.06 9.25 -18.92
N GLY A 93 21.23 10.26 -19.18
CA GLY A 93 21.14 11.48 -18.36
C GLY A 93 20.80 11.16 -16.90
N ILE A 94 19.83 10.27 -16.67
CA ILE A 94 19.45 9.82 -15.33
C ILE A 94 20.60 9.05 -14.65
N PHE A 95 21.24 8.12 -15.34
CA PHE A 95 22.36 7.37 -14.77
C PHE A 95 23.58 8.25 -14.47
N ASN A 96 23.88 9.23 -15.31
CA ASN A 96 24.92 10.24 -15.02
C ASN A 96 24.57 11.05 -13.75
N PHE A 97 23.30 11.41 -13.57
CA PHE A 97 22.84 12.04 -12.34
C PHE A 97 23.03 11.12 -11.12
N LEU A 98 22.67 9.82 -11.21
CA LEU A 98 22.88 8.85 -10.13
C LEU A 98 24.35 8.69 -9.78
N VAL A 99 25.26 8.60 -10.75
CA VAL A 99 26.71 8.61 -10.52
C VAL A 99 27.13 9.89 -9.82
N ALA A 100 26.66 11.07 -10.24
CA ALA A 100 26.99 12.32 -9.57
C ALA A 100 26.50 12.38 -8.11
N CYS A 101 25.41 11.69 -7.78
CA CYS A 101 24.90 11.56 -6.41
C CYS A 101 25.85 10.79 -5.50
N THR A 102 26.63 9.82 -6.00
CA THR A 102 27.56 9.01 -5.18
C THR A 102 28.71 9.82 -4.58
N TYR A 103 28.94 11.04 -5.09
CA TYR A 103 29.97 11.96 -4.58
C TYR A 103 29.40 13.03 -3.65
N LYS A 104 28.07 13.03 -3.38
CA LYS A 104 27.43 14.01 -2.51
C LYS A 104 27.30 13.48 -1.07
N PRO A 105 27.30 14.37 -0.06
CA PRO A 105 26.98 13.95 1.31
C PRO A 105 25.54 13.41 1.36
N PHE A 106 25.33 12.34 2.12
CA PHE A 106 24.00 11.75 2.29
C PHE A 106 23.05 12.75 2.96
N SER A 107 21.82 12.77 2.47
CA SER A 107 20.68 13.44 3.09
C SER A 107 19.41 12.72 2.65
N THR A 108 18.30 12.88 3.40
CA THR A 108 17.00 12.33 3.02
C THR A 108 16.52 12.89 1.67
N VAL A 109 16.82 14.16 1.39
CA VAL A 109 16.52 14.78 0.09
C VAL A 109 17.29 14.09 -1.03
N LEU A 110 18.58 13.77 -0.82
CA LEU A 110 19.37 13.03 -1.79
C LEU A 110 18.81 11.62 -2.02
N GLU A 111 18.42 10.93 -0.96
CA GLU A 111 17.78 9.61 -1.05
C GLU A 111 16.48 9.67 -1.87
N ASN A 112 15.58 10.62 -1.58
CA ASN A 112 14.35 10.82 -2.34
C ASN A 112 14.64 11.10 -3.82
N ASN A 113 15.64 11.93 -4.13
CA ASN A 113 16.06 12.23 -5.48
C ASN A 113 16.57 10.98 -6.23
N ILE A 114 17.31 10.11 -5.55
CA ILE A 114 17.81 8.85 -6.13
C ILE A 114 16.63 7.90 -6.38
N VAL A 115 15.77 7.69 -5.39
CA VAL A 115 14.66 6.73 -5.48
C VAL A 115 13.66 7.15 -6.56
N ALA A 116 13.39 8.44 -6.72
CA ALA A 116 12.45 8.95 -7.73
C ALA A 116 12.86 8.64 -9.18
N GLN A 117 14.13 8.32 -9.44
CA GLN A 117 14.57 8.01 -10.79
C GLN A 117 13.94 6.73 -11.35
N GLY A 118 13.50 5.81 -10.50
CA GLY A 118 12.86 4.56 -10.91
C GLY A 118 11.58 4.79 -11.72
N GLU A 119 10.69 5.64 -11.24
CA GLU A 119 9.44 5.99 -11.91
C GLU A 119 9.68 6.84 -13.17
N LEU A 120 10.67 7.72 -13.14
CA LEU A 120 11.04 8.51 -14.32
C LEU A 120 11.57 7.61 -15.45
N LEU A 121 12.42 6.64 -15.13
CA LEU A 121 12.93 5.66 -16.09
C LEU A 121 11.81 4.82 -16.72
N SER A 122 10.97 4.21 -15.88
CA SER A 122 9.91 3.29 -16.36
C SER A 122 8.88 4.01 -17.22
N THR A 123 8.38 5.18 -16.79
CA THR A 123 7.34 5.92 -17.51
C THR A 123 7.81 6.44 -18.84
N TYR A 124 9.06 6.95 -18.92
CA TYR A 124 9.62 7.41 -20.19
C TYR A 124 9.78 6.29 -21.21
N MET A 125 10.29 5.13 -20.76
CA MET A 125 10.49 3.96 -21.60
C MET A 125 9.15 3.38 -22.09
N VAL A 126 8.14 3.25 -21.22
CA VAL A 126 6.81 2.74 -21.61
C VAL A 126 6.11 3.72 -22.55
N ASN A 127 6.21 5.03 -22.33
CA ASN A 127 5.66 6.04 -23.25
C ASN A 127 6.27 5.93 -24.65
N ALA A 128 7.58 5.77 -24.74
CA ALA A 128 8.27 5.57 -26.02
C ALA A 128 7.80 4.26 -26.70
N TYR A 129 7.66 3.18 -25.94
CA TYR A 129 7.17 1.93 -26.46
C TYR A 129 5.75 2.04 -27.03
N LEU A 130 4.81 2.68 -26.32
CA LEU A 130 3.44 2.86 -26.82
C LEU A 130 3.42 3.68 -28.14
N ASN A 131 4.21 4.75 -28.22
CA ASN A 131 4.31 5.54 -29.45
C ASN A 131 4.93 4.73 -30.61
N GLN A 132 5.91 3.85 -30.34
CA GLN A 132 6.42 2.90 -31.35
C GLN A 132 5.33 1.98 -31.88
N GLU A 133 4.44 1.51 -30.99
CA GLU A 133 3.32 0.62 -31.32
C GLU A 133 2.14 1.36 -31.99
N GLY A 134 2.26 2.67 -32.23
CA GLY A 134 1.22 3.48 -32.87
C GLY A 134 0.10 3.93 -31.95
N ILE A 135 0.25 3.75 -30.64
CA ILE A 135 -0.71 4.24 -29.63
C ILE A 135 -0.30 5.67 -29.24
N SER A 136 -1.20 6.62 -29.45
CA SER A 136 -0.98 8.02 -29.06
C SER A 136 -0.86 8.13 -27.55
N SER A 137 0.34 8.40 -27.05
CA SER A 137 0.58 8.56 -25.61
C SER A 137 1.41 9.80 -25.28
N ALA A 138 1.09 10.43 -24.15
CA ALA A 138 1.77 11.62 -23.64
C ALA A 138 2.16 11.46 -22.18
N LEU A 139 3.30 12.01 -21.78
CA LEU A 139 3.75 12.05 -20.38
C LEU A 139 3.14 13.24 -19.64
N LEU A 140 2.60 12.99 -18.46
CA LEU A 140 2.23 13.99 -17.47
C LEU A 140 3.26 13.94 -16.34
N PRO A 141 4.24 14.87 -16.28
CA PRO A 141 5.27 14.82 -15.24
C PRO A 141 4.67 15.01 -13.84
N ALA A 142 4.72 13.98 -13.00
CA ALA A 142 4.14 14.02 -11.65
C ALA A 142 4.69 15.16 -10.80
N LEU A 143 5.98 15.46 -10.88
CA LEU A 143 6.62 16.56 -10.15
C LEU A 143 6.10 17.96 -10.54
N SER A 144 5.33 18.05 -11.62
CA SER A 144 4.69 19.33 -12.02
C SER A 144 3.34 19.57 -11.35
N PHE A 145 2.74 18.55 -10.71
CA PHE A 145 1.43 18.70 -10.09
C PHE A 145 1.27 17.94 -8.75
N MET A 146 2.04 16.88 -8.48
CA MET A 146 1.97 16.16 -7.23
C MET A 146 2.72 16.90 -6.13
N ARG A 147 2.03 17.25 -5.05
CA ARG A 147 2.60 17.97 -3.90
C ARG A 147 2.04 17.49 -2.59
N ILE A 148 2.90 17.39 -1.58
CA ILE A 148 2.54 17.15 -0.18
C ILE A 148 2.81 18.41 0.65
N ASP A 149 2.09 18.53 1.76
CA ASP A 149 2.29 19.60 2.75
C ASP A 149 3.34 19.23 3.81
N SER A 150 3.51 20.11 4.81
CA SER A 150 4.43 19.90 5.94
C SER A 150 4.06 18.71 6.83
N ALA A 151 2.80 18.27 6.81
CA ALA A 151 2.33 17.06 7.50
C ALA A 151 2.54 15.80 6.64
N LYS A 152 3.12 15.94 5.45
CA LYS A 152 3.31 14.90 4.43
C LYS A 152 1.98 14.34 3.86
N GLU A 153 0.91 15.12 3.95
CA GLU A 153 -0.36 14.80 3.34
C GLU A 153 -0.51 15.48 1.95
N PRO A 154 -1.21 14.83 0.99
CA PRO A 154 -1.39 15.40 -0.34
C PRO A 154 -2.16 16.73 -0.30
N ASN A 155 -1.63 17.75 -0.94
CA ASN A 155 -2.32 19.02 -1.14
C ASN A 155 -3.29 18.92 -2.32
N ILE A 156 -4.50 18.45 -2.07
CA ILE A 156 -5.50 18.11 -3.11
C ILE A 156 -5.85 19.31 -3.98
N ASP A 157 -6.03 20.50 -3.43
CA ASP A 157 -6.39 21.71 -4.19
C ASP A 157 -5.26 22.14 -5.14
N TYR A 158 -4.02 22.08 -4.67
CA TYR A 158 -2.85 22.33 -5.51
C TYR A 158 -2.77 21.29 -6.64
N ILE A 159 -2.88 20.02 -6.30
CA ILE A 159 -2.78 18.91 -7.26
C ILE A 159 -3.84 19.06 -8.35
N LYS A 160 -5.10 19.29 -7.99
CA LYS A 160 -6.20 19.46 -8.94
C LYS A 160 -5.92 20.59 -9.92
N THR A 161 -5.55 21.78 -9.41
CA THR A 161 -5.31 22.96 -10.25
C THR A 161 -4.14 22.74 -11.20
N HIS A 162 -3.02 22.17 -10.72
CA HIS A 162 -1.82 21.97 -11.52
C HIS A 162 -1.95 20.79 -12.47
N PHE A 163 -2.66 19.73 -12.07
CA PHE A 163 -2.98 18.61 -12.95
C PHE A 163 -3.74 19.07 -14.20
N GLU A 164 -4.78 19.90 -14.03
CA GLU A 164 -5.55 20.44 -15.17
C GLU A 164 -4.66 21.21 -16.16
N ASN A 165 -3.68 21.98 -15.66
CA ASN A 165 -2.73 22.73 -16.50
C ASN A 165 -1.79 21.78 -17.26
N VAL A 166 -1.21 20.79 -16.59
CA VAL A 166 -0.31 19.79 -17.19
C VAL A 166 -1.07 18.95 -18.21
N PHE A 167 -2.27 18.50 -17.87
CA PHE A 167 -3.14 17.73 -18.77
C PHE A 167 -3.48 18.50 -20.05
N ARG A 168 -3.84 19.77 -19.91
CA ARG A 168 -4.15 20.64 -21.07
C ARG A 168 -2.89 20.90 -21.93
N ALA A 169 -1.74 21.06 -21.32
CA ALA A 169 -0.47 21.28 -22.03
C ALA A 169 0.00 20.04 -22.80
N ALA A 170 -0.35 18.84 -22.35
CA ALA A 170 0.01 17.60 -23.02
C ALA A 170 -0.74 17.37 -24.35
N GLY A 171 -1.81 18.15 -24.63
CA GLY A 171 -2.63 17.99 -25.83
C GLY A 171 -3.52 16.75 -25.84
N GLU A 172 -4.09 16.43 -27.00
CA GLU A 172 -4.95 15.23 -27.14
C GLU A 172 -4.10 13.97 -27.34
N SER A 173 -4.32 12.98 -26.50
CA SER A 173 -3.73 11.64 -26.58
C SER A 173 -4.76 10.60 -26.13
N GLU A 174 -4.58 9.36 -26.54
CA GLU A 174 -5.39 8.25 -26.06
C GLU A 174 -5.00 7.86 -24.65
N ILE A 175 -3.69 7.82 -24.40
CA ILE A 175 -3.12 7.40 -23.12
C ILE A 175 -2.26 8.52 -22.53
N TYR A 176 -2.52 8.86 -21.28
CA TYR A 176 -1.68 9.79 -20.51
C TYR A 176 -0.94 9.01 -19.44
N ILE A 177 0.39 9.03 -19.49
CA ILE A 177 1.24 8.31 -18.54
C ILE A 177 1.79 9.26 -17.50
N THR A 178 1.75 8.88 -16.24
CA THR A 178 2.37 9.63 -15.15
C THR A 178 3.11 8.72 -14.18
N GLN A 179 4.07 9.29 -13.46
CA GLN A 179 4.80 8.62 -12.40
C GLN A 179 3.90 8.46 -11.18
N GLY A 180 3.88 7.26 -10.60
CA GLY A 180 3.37 7.04 -9.26
C GLY A 180 4.38 7.44 -8.19
N PHE A 181 4.00 7.42 -6.92
CA PHE A 181 4.85 7.53 -5.75
C PHE A 181 5.53 8.88 -5.53
N ILE A 182 6.09 9.53 -6.56
CA ILE A 182 6.90 10.74 -6.45
C ILE A 182 6.06 12.02 -6.38
N CYS A 183 6.51 12.99 -5.61
CA CYS A 183 5.88 14.31 -5.45
C CYS A 183 6.92 15.37 -5.09
N LEU A 184 6.50 16.63 -5.01
CA LEU A 184 7.26 17.70 -4.35
C LEU A 184 6.73 17.94 -2.94
N ASP A 185 7.59 18.38 -2.04
CA ASP A 185 7.21 18.90 -0.74
C ASP A 185 6.99 20.45 -0.77
N ASP A 186 6.74 21.04 0.40
CA ASP A 186 6.54 22.49 0.54
C ASP A 186 7.77 23.35 0.17
N ASN A 187 8.95 22.74 0.12
CA ASN A 187 10.20 23.42 -0.24
C ASN A 187 10.57 23.25 -1.73
N ASP A 188 9.67 22.70 -2.55
CA ASP A 188 9.92 22.30 -3.94
C ASP A 188 11.01 21.22 -4.07
N GLU A 189 11.28 20.44 -3.03
CA GLU A 189 12.21 19.32 -3.07
C GLU A 189 11.49 18.02 -3.39
N ILE A 190 12.17 17.11 -4.08
CA ILE A 190 11.60 15.79 -4.40
C ILE A 190 11.39 15.00 -3.11
N SER A 191 10.19 14.54 -2.95
CA SER A 191 9.71 13.68 -1.88
C SER A 191 8.88 12.54 -2.44
N ASN A 192 8.29 11.75 -1.59
CA ASN A 192 7.45 10.62 -1.98
C ASN A 192 6.20 10.48 -1.09
N LEU A 193 5.19 9.83 -1.65
CA LEU A 193 3.99 9.42 -0.93
C LEU A 193 4.34 8.18 -0.11
N GLN A 194 4.62 8.36 1.17
CA GLN A 194 5.19 7.33 2.05
C GLN A 194 4.35 6.06 2.17
N ARG A 195 3.02 6.17 2.06
CA ARG A 195 2.09 5.05 2.24
C ARG A 195 1.22 4.87 0.99
N GLY A 196 1.08 3.63 0.54
CA GLY A 196 0.32 3.31 -0.68
C GLY A 196 1.00 3.70 -2.00
N GLY A 197 2.07 4.51 -1.97
CA GLY A 197 2.92 4.83 -3.11
C GLY A 197 2.14 5.18 -4.38
N SER A 198 2.34 4.41 -5.44
CA SER A 198 1.71 4.64 -6.75
C SER A 198 0.19 4.41 -6.74
N ASP A 199 -0.35 3.55 -5.85
CA ASP A 199 -1.79 3.33 -5.69
C ASP A 199 -2.44 4.61 -5.16
N TYR A 200 -1.78 5.28 -4.20
CA TYR A 200 -2.24 6.55 -3.66
C TYR A 200 -2.20 7.66 -4.72
N THR A 201 -1.16 7.71 -5.56
CA THR A 201 -1.12 8.63 -6.71
C THR A 201 -2.34 8.45 -7.62
N ALA A 202 -2.72 7.19 -7.92
CA ALA A 202 -3.84 6.92 -8.81
C ALA A 202 -5.19 7.38 -8.22
N THR A 203 -5.42 7.18 -6.93
CA THR A 203 -6.65 7.62 -6.28
C THR A 203 -6.72 9.13 -6.09
N ILE A 204 -5.59 9.80 -5.81
CA ILE A 204 -5.50 11.27 -5.78
C ILE A 204 -5.86 11.85 -7.14
N ILE A 205 -5.27 11.34 -8.23
CA ILE A 205 -5.60 11.76 -9.59
C ILE A 205 -7.08 11.45 -9.88
N GLY A 206 -7.56 10.26 -9.52
CA GLY A 206 -8.95 9.86 -9.67
C GLY A 206 -9.92 10.86 -9.03
N ALA A 207 -9.64 11.29 -7.81
CA ALA A 207 -10.42 12.33 -7.11
C ALA A 207 -10.31 13.69 -7.82
N ALA A 208 -9.11 14.10 -8.23
CA ALA A 208 -8.87 15.39 -8.89
C ALA A 208 -9.68 15.56 -10.18
N ILE A 209 -9.81 14.49 -10.99
CA ILE A 209 -10.52 14.52 -12.28
C ILE A 209 -11.97 14.00 -12.18
N LYS A 210 -12.42 13.57 -11.01
CA LYS A 210 -13.71 12.86 -10.82
C LYS A 210 -13.83 11.66 -11.76
N ALA A 211 -12.87 10.76 -11.66
CA ALA A 211 -12.78 9.58 -12.52
C ALA A 211 -14.05 8.70 -12.43
N GLU A 212 -14.38 8.00 -13.50
CA GLU A 212 -15.45 7.00 -13.50
C GLU A 212 -15.12 5.78 -12.62
N GLU A 213 -13.85 5.39 -12.61
CA GLU A 213 -13.31 4.27 -11.84
C GLU A 213 -11.79 4.42 -11.76
N VAL A 214 -11.21 4.06 -10.61
CA VAL A 214 -9.77 3.87 -10.45
C VAL A 214 -9.49 2.37 -10.43
N GLN A 215 -8.59 1.89 -11.28
CA GLN A 215 -8.20 0.49 -11.34
C GLN A 215 -6.76 0.32 -10.83
N ILE A 216 -6.58 -0.56 -9.84
CA ILE A 216 -5.29 -0.95 -9.32
C ILE A 216 -4.96 -2.35 -9.87
N TRP A 217 -4.03 -2.40 -10.80
CA TRP A 217 -3.57 -3.61 -11.45
C TRP A 217 -2.34 -4.19 -10.74
N THR A 218 -2.44 -5.46 -10.34
CA THR A 218 -1.42 -6.19 -9.57
C THR A 218 -1.28 -7.61 -10.12
N ASP A 219 -0.54 -8.47 -9.44
CA ASP A 219 -0.31 -9.89 -9.80
C ASP A 219 -1.31 -10.86 -9.14
N ILE A 220 -2.35 -10.36 -8.49
CA ILE A 220 -3.40 -11.15 -7.84
C ILE A 220 -4.79 -10.74 -8.34
N ASP A 221 -5.74 -11.66 -8.27
CA ASP A 221 -7.09 -11.52 -8.83
C ASP A 221 -8.10 -10.76 -7.94
N GLY A 222 -7.59 -9.99 -6.98
CA GLY A 222 -8.37 -9.20 -6.04
C GLY A 222 -8.14 -9.58 -4.58
N MET A 223 -8.97 -9.07 -3.69
CA MET A 223 -8.98 -9.48 -2.28
C MET A 223 -9.67 -10.83 -2.13
N HIS A 224 -9.09 -11.72 -1.34
CA HIS A 224 -9.65 -13.03 -1.05
C HIS A 224 -10.35 -13.05 0.31
N ASN A 225 -11.29 -13.97 0.45
CA ASN A 225 -12.00 -14.21 1.70
C ASN A 225 -11.10 -14.74 2.83
N ASN A 226 -9.89 -15.21 2.50
CA ASN A 226 -8.83 -15.61 3.42
C ASN A 226 -7.47 -15.53 2.73
N ASP A 227 -6.38 -15.70 3.46
CA ASP A 227 -5.03 -15.66 2.90
C ASP A 227 -4.68 -16.98 2.20
N PRO A 228 -4.52 -17.00 0.85
CA PRO A 228 -4.24 -18.21 0.10
C PRO A 228 -2.86 -18.83 0.42
N ARG A 229 -1.99 -18.12 1.13
CA ARG A 229 -0.70 -18.66 1.58
C ARG A 229 -0.84 -19.64 2.74
N TYR A 230 -1.94 -19.56 3.49
CA TYR A 230 -2.19 -20.34 4.72
C TYR A 230 -3.41 -21.22 4.64
N VAL A 231 -4.36 -20.89 3.77
CA VAL A 231 -5.65 -21.57 3.68
C VAL A 231 -5.89 -21.98 2.23
N GLU A 232 -6.20 -23.25 2.03
CA GLU A 232 -6.63 -23.78 0.73
C GLU A 232 -8.07 -23.35 0.41
N ASN A 233 -8.44 -23.34 -0.88
CA ASN A 233 -9.79 -23.05 -1.36
C ASN A 233 -10.32 -21.64 -1.02
N THR A 234 -9.43 -20.63 -0.91
CA THR A 234 -9.87 -19.25 -0.79
C THR A 234 -10.55 -18.78 -2.08
N LYS A 235 -11.48 -17.83 -1.95
CA LYS A 235 -12.23 -17.28 -3.09
C LYS A 235 -12.03 -15.76 -3.18
N PRO A 236 -11.89 -15.20 -4.38
CA PRO A 236 -11.87 -13.75 -4.55
C PRO A 236 -13.20 -13.14 -4.14
N ILE A 237 -13.16 -11.98 -3.51
CA ILE A 237 -14.33 -11.21 -3.10
C ILE A 237 -14.67 -10.23 -4.21
N SER A 238 -15.88 -10.32 -4.75
CA SER A 238 -16.30 -9.45 -5.86
C SER A 238 -16.53 -8.00 -5.42
N ASN A 239 -17.07 -7.76 -4.22
CA ASN A 239 -17.48 -6.43 -3.76
C ASN A 239 -17.15 -6.20 -2.29
N LEU A 240 -16.55 -5.06 -1.98
CA LEU A 240 -16.30 -4.56 -0.63
C LEU A 240 -16.73 -3.11 -0.53
N SER A 241 -17.20 -2.71 0.65
CA SER A 241 -17.31 -1.28 0.97
C SER A 241 -15.93 -0.69 1.25
N PHE A 242 -15.80 0.65 1.19
CA PHE A 242 -14.54 1.32 1.58
C PHE A 242 -14.13 1.00 3.02
N ASP A 243 -15.10 0.91 3.95
CA ASP A 243 -14.81 0.55 5.34
C ASP A 243 -14.28 -0.89 5.47
N GLU A 244 -14.92 -1.86 4.79
CA GLU A 244 -14.46 -3.25 4.79
C GLU A 244 -13.06 -3.41 4.17
N ALA A 245 -12.80 -2.71 3.06
CA ALA A 245 -11.49 -2.71 2.41
C ALA A 245 -10.39 -2.10 3.31
N ALA A 246 -10.71 -1.03 4.03
CA ALA A 246 -9.79 -0.40 4.98
C ALA A 246 -9.47 -1.31 6.16
N GLU A 247 -10.46 -2.01 6.72
CA GLU A 247 -10.27 -2.98 7.80
C GLU A 247 -9.39 -4.16 7.35
N LEU A 248 -9.67 -4.73 6.17
CA LEU A 248 -8.85 -5.82 5.61
C LEU A 248 -7.41 -5.40 5.35
N ALA A 249 -7.23 -4.22 4.78
CA ALA A 249 -5.90 -3.66 4.49
C ALA A 249 -5.08 -3.44 5.77
N TYR A 250 -5.71 -2.98 6.85
CA TYR A 250 -5.04 -2.75 8.14
C TYR A 250 -4.61 -4.07 8.80
N PHE A 251 -5.46 -5.09 8.74
CA PHE A 251 -5.23 -6.37 9.42
C PHE A 251 -4.54 -7.44 8.58
N GLY A 252 -3.91 -7.09 7.46
CA GLY A 252 -2.97 -8.01 6.80
C GLY A 252 -3.21 -8.32 5.34
N ALA A 253 -4.31 -7.88 4.74
CA ALA A 253 -4.46 -7.94 3.28
C ALA A 253 -3.58 -6.85 2.64
N LYS A 254 -2.29 -7.16 2.42
CA LYS A 254 -1.27 -6.22 1.92
C LYS A 254 -1.47 -5.75 0.47
N ILE A 255 -2.67 -5.87 -0.07
CA ILE A 255 -3.00 -5.55 -1.47
C ILE A 255 -3.19 -4.06 -1.65
N LEU A 256 -3.72 -3.38 -0.65
CA LEU A 256 -4.03 -1.95 -0.69
C LEU A 256 -3.74 -1.34 0.68
N HIS A 257 -3.13 -0.14 0.72
CA HIS A 257 -2.99 0.58 1.99
C HIS A 257 -4.31 1.28 2.36
N PRO A 258 -4.76 1.29 3.62
CA PRO A 258 -6.05 1.90 4.02
C PRO A 258 -6.22 3.35 3.55
N GLN A 259 -5.15 4.16 3.61
CA GLN A 259 -5.17 5.56 3.15
C GLN A 259 -5.33 5.72 1.64
N THR A 260 -5.02 4.69 0.86
CA THR A 260 -5.10 4.76 -0.61
C THR A 260 -6.52 5.07 -1.10
N VAL A 261 -7.55 4.59 -0.43
CA VAL A 261 -8.94 4.81 -0.86
C VAL A 261 -9.54 6.12 -0.33
N THR A 262 -8.89 6.81 0.59
CA THR A 262 -9.40 8.04 1.21
C THR A 262 -9.73 9.14 0.19
N PRO A 263 -8.88 9.47 -0.81
CA PRO A 263 -9.17 10.55 -1.75
C PRO A 263 -10.44 10.32 -2.60
N VAL A 264 -10.71 9.08 -2.95
CA VAL A 264 -11.84 8.73 -3.85
C VAL A 264 -13.14 8.47 -3.09
N ARG A 265 -13.07 8.28 -1.79
CA ARG A 265 -14.23 7.99 -0.94
C ARG A 265 -15.22 9.15 -0.88
N GLU A 266 -14.74 10.38 -0.73
CA GLU A 266 -15.59 11.57 -0.61
C GLU A 266 -16.46 11.81 -1.85
N ASP A 267 -15.92 11.50 -3.03
CA ASP A 267 -16.64 11.62 -4.32
C ASP A 267 -17.29 10.29 -4.76
N SER A 268 -17.29 9.26 -3.89
CA SER A 268 -17.85 7.91 -4.17
C SER A 268 -17.30 7.27 -5.45
N ILE A 269 -16.05 7.54 -5.80
CA ILE A 269 -15.42 7.00 -7.00
C ILE A 269 -15.00 5.56 -6.73
N PRO A 270 -15.50 4.56 -7.48
CA PRO A 270 -15.16 3.17 -7.24
C PRO A 270 -13.70 2.86 -7.53
N VAL A 271 -13.12 1.97 -6.73
CA VAL A 271 -11.78 1.41 -6.93
C VAL A 271 -11.91 -0.07 -7.26
N ARG A 272 -11.25 -0.52 -8.32
CA ARG A 272 -11.24 -1.93 -8.71
C ARG A 272 -9.85 -2.50 -8.68
N LEU A 273 -9.67 -3.58 -7.93
CA LEU A 273 -8.44 -4.37 -7.95
C LEU A 273 -8.53 -5.39 -9.10
N LYS A 274 -7.50 -5.43 -9.95
CA LYS A 274 -7.46 -6.27 -11.15
C LYS A 274 -6.13 -7.03 -11.24
N ASN A 275 -6.16 -8.20 -11.89
CA ASN A 275 -4.98 -8.99 -12.17
C ASN A 275 -4.41 -8.67 -13.56
N THR A 276 -3.14 -8.25 -13.61
CA THR A 276 -2.45 -7.98 -14.89
C THR A 276 -2.25 -9.27 -15.70
N MET A 277 -2.12 -10.42 -15.02
CA MET A 277 -1.90 -11.72 -15.68
C MET A 277 -3.21 -12.40 -16.10
N ASP A 278 -4.36 -11.96 -15.56
CA ASP A 278 -5.69 -12.39 -15.94
C ASP A 278 -6.63 -11.16 -16.05
N PRO A 279 -6.53 -10.40 -17.15
CA PRO A 279 -7.31 -9.17 -17.33
C PRO A 279 -8.81 -9.38 -17.38
N GLU A 280 -9.27 -10.57 -17.74
CA GLU A 280 -10.70 -10.92 -17.83
C GLU A 280 -11.31 -11.20 -16.45
N ALA A 281 -10.49 -11.51 -15.44
CA ALA A 281 -10.98 -11.67 -14.07
C ALA A 281 -11.70 -10.40 -13.61
N TYR A 282 -12.85 -10.59 -12.93
CA TYR A 282 -13.67 -9.47 -12.43
C TYR A 282 -12.90 -8.60 -11.43
N GLY A 283 -12.07 -9.25 -10.58
CA GLY A 283 -11.35 -8.60 -9.50
C GLY A 283 -12.26 -8.25 -8.32
N THR A 284 -11.80 -7.30 -7.50
CA THR A 284 -12.59 -6.79 -6.35
C THR A 284 -12.99 -5.34 -6.60
N LEU A 285 -14.29 -5.05 -6.60
CA LEU A 285 -14.82 -3.70 -6.62
C LEU A 285 -14.96 -3.16 -5.20
N ILE A 286 -14.38 -1.99 -4.94
CA ILE A 286 -14.49 -1.25 -3.68
C ILE A 286 -15.31 0.00 -3.96
N SER A 287 -16.46 0.16 -3.28
CA SER A 287 -17.39 1.27 -3.48
C SER A 287 -18.17 1.58 -2.20
N ASP A 288 -19.07 2.55 -2.24
CA ASP A 288 -19.99 2.82 -1.12
C ASP A 288 -21.13 1.78 -1.02
N GLU A 289 -21.33 0.97 -2.06
CA GLU A 289 -22.38 -0.03 -2.04
C GLU A 289 -22.03 -1.15 -1.06
N THR A 290 -22.92 -1.40 -0.15
CA THR A 290 -22.83 -2.52 0.78
C THR A 290 -23.63 -3.70 0.26
N SER A 291 -23.01 -4.85 0.14
CA SER A 291 -23.69 -6.11 -0.13
C SER A 291 -24.12 -6.78 1.19
N ASP A 292 -24.65 -7.98 1.10
CA ASP A 292 -25.24 -8.77 2.20
C ASP A 292 -24.51 -8.67 3.55
N ASN A 293 -25.29 -8.71 4.64
CA ASN A 293 -24.77 -8.75 6.00
C ASN A 293 -24.01 -10.06 6.25
N GLY A 294 -22.91 -9.98 6.99
CA GLY A 294 -22.15 -11.14 7.43
C GLY A 294 -20.65 -11.01 7.18
N VAL A 295 -19.92 -12.07 7.51
CA VAL A 295 -18.47 -12.12 7.31
C VAL A 295 -18.15 -12.34 5.83
N LYS A 296 -17.31 -11.47 5.27
CA LYS A 296 -16.82 -11.55 3.88
C LYS A 296 -15.39 -12.05 3.80
N ALA A 297 -14.58 -11.71 4.79
CA ALA A 297 -13.17 -12.06 4.80
C ALA A 297 -12.60 -12.25 6.19
N ILE A 298 -11.48 -12.97 6.22
CA ILE A 298 -10.64 -13.18 7.40
C ILE A 298 -9.23 -12.71 7.02
N ALA A 299 -8.65 -11.86 7.85
CA ALA A 299 -7.27 -11.42 7.70
C ALA A 299 -6.48 -11.74 8.97
N ALA A 300 -5.16 -11.83 8.86
CA ALA A 300 -4.30 -12.01 10.04
C ALA A 300 -3.05 -11.14 9.95
N LYS A 301 -2.70 -10.53 11.09
CA LYS A 301 -1.50 -9.71 11.27
C LYS A 301 -0.60 -10.37 12.29
N ASP A 302 0.64 -10.63 11.89
CA ASP A 302 1.66 -11.28 12.72
C ASP A 302 2.56 -10.27 13.43
N ASN A 303 3.50 -10.79 14.22
CA ASN A 303 4.48 -10.02 14.99
C ASN A 303 3.88 -9.06 16.01
N ILE A 304 2.75 -9.45 16.58
CA ILE A 304 2.06 -8.65 17.58
C ILE A 304 2.65 -8.90 18.96
N THR A 305 2.92 -7.79 19.66
CA THR A 305 3.29 -7.80 21.08
C THR A 305 2.13 -7.26 21.91
N ALA A 306 1.64 -8.07 22.85
CA ALA A 306 0.61 -7.65 23.79
C ALA A 306 1.25 -7.12 25.07
N ILE A 307 0.83 -5.94 25.53
CA ILE A 307 1.31 -5.28 26.74
C ILE A 307 0.12 -5.10 27.67
N LYS A 308 0.23 -5.67 28.88
CA LYS A 308 -0.79 -5.51 29.92
C LYS A 308 -0.25 -4.64 31.04
N ILE A 309 -0.88 -3.53 31.27
CA ILE A 309 -0.52 -2.50 32.23
C ILE A 309 -1.49 -2.57 33.39
N LYS A 310 -1.00 -2.93 34.59
CA LYS A 310 -1.82 -3.01 35.81
C LYS A 310 -1.43 -1.91 36.78
N SER A 311 -2.41 -1.20 37.33
CA SER A 311 -2.16 -0.20 38.35
C SER A 311 -3.34 -0.07 39.31
N GLY A 312 -3.11 -0.26 40.59
CA GLY A 312 -4.10 0.04 41.62
C GLY A 312 -4.50 1.53 41.69
N ARG A 313 -3.69 2.40 41.05
CA ARG A 313 -3.99 3.84 40.94
C ARG A 313 -5.00 4.16 39.82
N MET A 314 -5.38 3.18 38.96
CA MET A 314 -6.43 3.35 37.96
C MET A 314 -7.81 3.53 38.57
N LEU A 315 -8.05 2.87 39.71
CA LEU A 315 -9.33 2.93 40.39
C LEU A 315 -9.64 4.38 40.78
N GLN A 316 -10.70 4.97 40.22
CA GLN A 316 -11.14 6.35 40.46
C GLN A 316 -10.13 7.45 40.07
N ALA A 317 -9.07 7.15 39.32
CA ALA A 317 -8.10 8.13 38.89
C ALA A 317 -8.40 8.67 37.49
N HIS A 318 -8.45 9.97 37.36
CA HIS A 318 -8.52 10.65 36.06
C HIS A 318 -7.12 10.72 35.42
N GLY A 319 -7.02 10.55 34.09
CA GLY A 319 -5.80 10.80 33.34
C GLY A 319 -4.83 9.65 33.21
N PHE A 320 -5.12 8.45 33.75
CA PHE A 320 -4.24 7.29 33.60
C PHE A 320 -4.05 6.88 32.14
N LEU A 321 -5.14 6.76 31.38
CA LEU A 321 -5.08 6.44 29.95
C LEU A 321 -4.33 7.50 29.16
N LYS A 322 -4.53 8.80 29.48
CA LYS A 322 -3.78 9.90 28.85
C LYS A 322 -2.29 9.66 28.99
N LYS A 323 -1.80 9.36 30.20
CA LYS A 323 -0.38 9.11 30.46
C LYS A 323 0.16 7.90 29.70
N VAL A 324 -0.66 6.84 29.57
CA VAL A 324 -0.28 5.67 28.75
C VAL A 324 -0.12 6.09 27.28
N PHE A 325 -1.13 6.76 26.69
CA PHE A 325 -1.06 7.16 25.29
C PHE A 325 0.05 8.17 24.99
N GLU A 326 0.35 9.11 25.90
CA GLU A 326 1.47 10.06 25.78
C GLU A 326 2.83 9.33 25.62
N ILE A 327 3.04 8.21 26.31
CA ILE A 327 4.25 7.42 26.18
C ILE A 327 4.36 6.83 24.77
N PHE A 328 3.28 6.24 24.24
CA PHE A 328 3.28 5.69 22.89
C PHE A 328 3.44 6.76 21.81
N GLU A 329 2.88 7.94 22.03
CA GLU A 329 3.04 9.12 21.16
C GLU A 329 4.51 9.58 21.12
N VAL A 330 5.17 9.74 22.27
CA VAL A 330 6.58 10.15 22.37
C VAL A 330 7.52 9.20 21.63
N TYR A 331 7.20 7.89 21.65
CA TYR A 331 7.99 6.88 20.95
C TYR A 331 7.43 6.52 19.56
N GLU A 332 6.51 7.32 19.02
CA GLU A 332 5.93 7.14 17.68
C GLU A 332 5.48 5.70 17.41
N THR A 333 4.87 5.05 18.42
CA THR A 333 4.46 3.64 18.36
C THR A 333 2.94 3.53 18.31
N SER A 334 2.42 2.99 17.21
CA SER A 334 0.98 2.78 16.98
C SER A 334 0.43 1.65 17.85
N ILE A 335 -0.81 1.83 18.33
CA ILE A 335 -1.56 0.81 19.08
C ILE A 335 -2.62 0.21 18.15
N ASP A 336 -2.65 -1.12 17.99
CA ASP A 336 -3.62 -1.82 17.15
C ASP A 336 -4.94 -2.11 17.88
N MET A 337 -4.86 -2.77 19.03
CA MET A 337 -6.01 -3.13 19.86
C MET A 337 -5.82 -2.60 21.26
N ILE A 338 -6.93 -2.20 21.91
CA ILE A 338 -6.94 -1.83 23.32
C ILE A 338 -8.19 -2.39 24.00
N THR A 339 -8.02 -2.94 25.17
CA THR A 339 -9.11 -3.32 26.07
C THR A 339 -8.80 -2.80 27.48
N THR A 340 -9.81 -2.33 28.19
CA THR A 340 -9.64 -1.75 29.52
C THR A 340 -10.54 -2.45 30.54
N SER A 341 -10.07 -2.49 31.77
CA SER A 341 -10.85 -2.83 32.96
C SER A 341 -10.60 -1.77 34.02
N GLU A 342 -11.23 -1.90 35.18
CA GLU A 342 -11.05 -0.92 36.27
C GLU A 342 -9.60 -0.85 36.79
N VAL A 343 -8.79 -1.88 36.62
CA VAL A 343 -7.45 -2.00 37.21
C VAL A 343 -6.36 -2.34 36.20
N ALA A 344 -6.70 -2.51 34.93
CA ALA A 344 -5.74 -2.89 33.91
C ALA A 344 -6.12 -2.35 32.53
N VAL A 345 -5.09 -2.03 31.72
CA VAL A 345 -5.17 -1.78 30.29
C VAL A 345 -4.39 -2.86 29.60
N SER A 346 -4.95 -3.52 28.60
CA SER A 346 -4.24 -4.39 27.69
C SER A 346 -4.27 -3.76 26.30
N LEU A 347 -3.11 -3.65 25.67
CA LEU A 347 -2.96 -3.10 24.32
C LEU A 347 -2.01 -3.94 23.49
N THR A 348 -2.02 -3.74 22.17
CA THR A 348 -1.13 -4.43 21.24
C THR A 348 -0.40 -3.45 20.36
N ILE A 349 0.82 -3.80 19.98
CA ILE A 349 1.66 -3.11 19.00
C ILE A 349 2.22 -4.10 17.99
N ASP A 350 2.50 -3.65 16.78
CA ASP A 350 3.13 -4.41 15.69
C ASP A 350 4.58 -3.99 15.42
N ASP A 351 5.05 -2.88 16.05
CA ASP A 351 6.44 -2.42 16.02
C ASP A 351 7.03 -2.43 17.43
N ASP A 352 8.04 -3.26 17.68
CA ASP A 352 8.71 -3.38 18.96
C ASP A 352 10.06 -2.63 19.04
N LYS A 353 10.39 -1.79 18.05
CA LYS A 353 11.64 -1.05 17.96
C LYS A 353 11.92 -0.19 19.22
N ASN A 354 10.92 0.41 19.82
CA ASN A 354 11.02 1.24 21.02
C ASN A 354 10.46 0.56 22.26
N LEU A 355 10.16 -0.75 22.20
CA LEU A 355 9.47 -1.47 23.29
C LEU A 355 10.18 -1.30 24.64
N ASP A 356 11.50 -1.49 24.73
CA ASP A 356 12.23 -1.41 26.00
C ASP A 356 12.12 -0.03 26.66
N LYS A 357 12.11 1.05 25.87
CA LYS A 357 11.94 2.42 26.36
C LYS A 357 10.51 2.66 26.87
N ILE A 358 9.53 2.19 26.11
CA ILE A 358 8.11 2.26 26.48
C ILE A 358 7.90 1.51 27.82
N LEU A 359 8.43 0.31 27.95
CA LEU A 359 8.31 -0.50 29.16
C LEU A 359 8.91 0.20 30.38
N ALA A 360 10.11 0.78 30.24
CA ALA A 360 10.78 1.49 31.35
C ALA A 360 9.94 2.65 31.87
N GLU A 361 9.27 3.42 31.00
CA GLU A 361 8.37 4.50 31.43
C GLU A 361 7.06 4.01 32.04
N LEU A 362 6.49 2.95 31.49
CA LEU A 362 5.25 2.35 32.02
C LEU A 362 5.48 1.74 33.41
N GLU A 363 6.61 1.05 33.63
CA GLU A 363 6.98 0.44 34.91
C GLU A 363 7.22 1.44 36.03
N ALA A 364 7.50 2.70 35.72
CA ALA A 364 7.65 3.77 36.71
C ALA A 364 6.34 4.04 37.53
N PHE A 365 5.17 3.66 37.02
CA PHE A 365 3.89 3.90 37.70
C PHE A 365 2.89 2.72 37.65
N SER A 366 3.29 1.61 37.08
CA SER A 366 2.43 0.42 36.89
C SER A 366 3.25 -0.87 36.92
N THR A 367 2.57 -2.01 36.98
CA THR A 367 3.15 -3.32 36.72
C THR A 367 2.85 -3.70 35.28
N VAL A 368 3.86 -4.11 34.53
CA VAL A 368 3.71 -4.44 33.10
C VAL A 368 3.99 -5.93 32.86
N GLU A 369 3.12 -6.57 32.10
CA GLU A 369 3.28 -7.93 31.58
C GLU A 369 3.34 -7.85 30.05
N VAL A 370 4.30 -8.54 29.43
CA VAL A 370 4.52 -8.52 27.97
C VAL A 370 4.40 -9.93 27.42
N ASP A 371 3.55 -10.11 26.42
CA ASP A 371 3.39 -11.37 25.68
C ASP A 371 3.75 -11.12 24.20
N LYS A 372 4.91 -11.62 23.77
CA LYS A 372 5.35 -11.62 22.36
C LYS A 372 4.74 -12.82 21.59
N ASN A 373 5.01 -12.85 20.27
CA ASN A 373 4.59 -13.93 19.37
C ASN A 373 3.06 -14.10 19.35
N GLN A 374 2.35 -13.00 19.29
CA GLN A 374 0.90 -13.00 19.11
C GLN A 374 0.57 -12.68 17.64
N SER A 375 -0.65 -13.07 17.23
CA SER A 375 -1.26 -12.68 15.94
C SER A 375 -2.67 -12.16 16.20
N ILE A 376 -3.04 -11.10 15.47
CA ILE A 376 -4.43 -10.64 15.42
C ILE A 376 -5.09 -11.36 14.25
N VAL A 377 -6.21 -12.06 14.50
CA VAL A 377 -7.11 -12.58 13.48
C VAL A 377 -8.34 -11.69 13.45
N CYS A 378 -8.58 -11.08 12.29
CA CYS A 378 -9.66 -10.13 12.07
C CYS A 378 -10.69 -10.72 11.12
N LEU A 379 -11.96 -10.74 11.54
CA LEU A 379 -13.09 -11.03 10.68
C LEU A 379 -13.67 -9.72 10.19
N VAL A 380 -13.86 -9.60 8.88
CA VAL A 380 -14.37 -8.39 8.25
C VAL A 380 -15.62 -8.70 7.42
N GLY A 381 -16.58 -7.79 7.48
CA GLY A 381 -17.80 -7.88 6.69
C GLY A 381 -18.83 -6.85 7.10
N HIS A 382 -19.94 -6.76 6.37
CA HIS A 382 -20.94 -5.74 6.63
C HIS A 382 -21.75 -6.03 7.89
N SER A 383 -21.75 -5.08 8.84
CA SER A 383 -22.54 -5.15 10.09
C SER A 383 -22.38 -6.45 10.89
N ILE A 384 -21.21 -7.08 10.87
CA ILE A 384 -20.98 -8.39 11.49
C ILE A 384 -21.21 -8.40 13.00
N VAL A 385 -21.02 -7.28 13.66
CA VAL A 385 -21.26 -7.14 15.12
C VAL A 385 -22.74 -7.34 15.47
N ASN A 386 -23.65 -7.00 14.55
CA ASN A 386 -25.10 -7.16 14.73
C ASN A 386 -25.66 -8.44 14.11
N HIS A 387 -24.81 -9.26 13.50
CA HIS A 387 -25.27 -10.50 12.84
C HIS A 387 -25.63 -11.54 13.88
N GLN A 388 -26.81 -12.16 13.73
CA GLN A 388 -27.37 -13.09 14.73
C GLN A 388 -26.50 -14.32 14.99
N GLU A 389 -25.64 -14.71 14.06
CA GLU A 389 -24.79 -15.90 14.19
C GLU A 389 -23.36 -15.62 14.68
N THR A 390 -23.03 -14.36 14.98
CA THR A 390 -21.68 -13.98 15.42
C THR A 390 -21.21 -14.74 16.68
N TYR A 391 -22.14 -15.11 17.58
CA TYR A 391 -21.82 -15.92 18.75
C TYR A 391 -21.26 -17.30 18.41
N LYS A 392 -21.62 -17.88 17.27
CA LYS A 392 -21.11 -19.17 16.80
C LYS A 392 -19.61 -19.18 16.54
N LEU A 393 -19.02 -18.03 16.23
CA LEU A 393 -17.58 -17.88 16.03
C LEU A 393 -16.79 -18.33 17.27
N PHE A 394 -17.25 -17.97 18.45
CA PHE A 394 -16.60 -18.36 19.71
C PHE A 394 -16.77 -19.85 20.02
N GLN A 395 -17.87 -20.47 19.59
CA GLN A 395 -18.10 -21.89 19.74
C GLN A 395 -17.14 -22.72 18.87
N ILE A 396 -16.82 -22.26 17.65
CA ILE A 396 -15.88 -22.91 16.73
C ILE A 396 -14.46 -22.86 17.28
N LEU A 397 -14.12 -21.75 17.94
CA LEU A 397 -12.79 -21.47 18.49
C LEU A 397 -12.62 -21.91 19.94
N GLN A 398 -13.48 -22.84 20.46
CA GLN A 398 -13.45 -23.27 21.86
C GLN A 398 -12.12 -23.89 22.34
N ASP A 399 -11.32 -24.40 21.41
CA ASP A 399 -9.97 -24.95 21.63
C ASP A 399 -8.83 -23.96 21.38
N VAL A 400 -9.12 -22.75 20.92
CA VAL A 400 -8.15 -21.67 20.70
C VAL A 400 -8.13 -20.76 21.92
N LYS A 401 -6.96 -20.55 22.50
CA LYS A 401 -6.80 -19.59 23.61
C LYS A 401 -6.84 -18.17 23.10
N ILE A 402 -7.98 -17.52 23.19
CA ILE A 402 -8.14 -16.10 22.84
C ILE A 402 -7.63 -15.24 24.00
N ARG A 403 -6.67 -14.35 23.74
CA ARG A 403 -6.03 -13.47 24.71
C ARG A 403 -6.78 -12.13 24.88
N MET A 404 -7.23 -11.56 23.78
CA MET A 404 -8.03 -10.33 23.73
C MET A 404 -9.07 -10.44 22.62
N ILE A 405 -10.16 -9.69 22.78
CA ILE A 405 -11.22 -9.56 21.78
C ILE A 405 -11.53 -8.07 21.64
N SER A 406 -11.51 -7.57 20.41
CA SER A 406 -12.09 -6.27 20.06
C SER A 406 -13.42 -6.53 19.37
N TYR A 407 -14.50 -6.13 20.01
CA TYR A 407 -15.86 -6.31 19.55
C TYR A 407 -16.65 -5.04 19.81
N GLY A 408 -17.27 -4.47 18.76
CA GLY A 408 -18.09 -3.26 18.88
C GLY A 408 -17.31 -1.93 18.72
N GLY A 409 -16.00 -1.98 18.49
CA GLY A 409 -15.21 -0.80 18.10
C GLY A 409 -15.47 -0.36 16.67
N SER A 410 -15.72 -1.31 15.78
CA SER A 410 -16.22 -1.15 14.43
C SER A 410 -17.47 -2.00 14.24
N ARG A 411 -18.36 -1.60 13.31
CA ARG A 411 -19.52 -2.43 12.92
C ARG A 411 -19.10 -3.56 11.99
N ASN A 412 -17.99 -3.40 11.30
CA ASN A 412 -17.55 -4.21 10.18
C ASN A 412 -16.39 -5.15 10.53
N ASN A 413 -15.94 -5.15 11.81
CA ASN A 413 -14.81 -5.97 12.20
C ASN A 413 -14.98 -6.57 13.60
N ILE A 414 -14.42 -7.78 13.77
CA ILE A 414 -14.18 -8.45 15.05
C ILE A 414 -12.74 -8.93 15.04
N SER A 415 -11.94 -8.48 15.99
CA SER A 415 -10.53 -8.86 16.08
C SER A 415 -10.24 -9.72 17.30
N LEU A 416 -9.52 -10.79 17.09
CA LEU A 416 -9.13 -11.78 18.09
C LEU A 416 -7.62 -11.81 18.22
N LEU A 417 -7.07 -11.60 19.40
CA LEU A 417 -5.66 -11.79 19.67
C LEU A 417 -5.42 -13.22 20.16
N ILE A 418 -4.59 -13.96 19.44
CA ILE A 418 -4.24 -15.34 19.73
C ILE A 418 -2.73 -15.53 19.68
N HIS A 419 -2.22 -16.63 20.18
CA HIS A 419 -0.81 -16.99 20.00
C HIS A 419 -0.52 -17.37 18.55
N SER A 420 0.59 -16.89 17.97
CA SER A 420 0.91 -17.10 16.54
C SER A 420 0.96 -18.55 16.09
N LYS A 421 1.29 -19.50 16.99
CA LYS A 421 1.25 -20.94 16.71
C LYS A 421 -0.15 -21.46 16.35
N ASP A 422 -1.20 -20.80 16.84
CA ASP A 422 -2.60 -21.21 16.63
C ASP A 422 -3.22 -20.55 15.39
N LYS A 423 -2.49 -19.61 14.73
CA LYS A 423 -2.99 -18.80 13.61
C LYS A 423 -3.55 -19.63 12.46
N ILE A 424 -2.74 -20.53 11.91
CA ILE A 424 -3.13 -21.31 10.72
C ILE A 424 -4.35 -22.17 11.01
N ASN A 425 -4.36 -22.87 12.14
CA ASN A 425 -5.51 -23.66 12.58
C ASN A 425 -6.78 -22.80 12.76
N THR A 426 -6.62 -21.59 13.30
CA THR A 426 -7.73 -20.65 13.48
C THR A 426 -8.28 -20.15 12.13
N LEU A 427 -7.40 -19.78 11.20
CA LEU A 427 -7.80 -19.33 9.87
C LEU A 427 -8.53 -20.45 9.11
N GLN A 428 -8.03 -21.69 9.16
CA GLN A 428 -8.66 -22.84 8.49
C GLN A 428 -10.04 -23.13 9.09
N LYS A 429 -10.17 -23.22 10.41
CA LYS A 429 -11.46 -23.49 11.07
C LYS A 429 -12.52 -22.43 10.75
N LEU A 430 -12.12 -21.16 10.76
CA LEU A 430 -13.02 -20.07 10.42
C LEU A 430 -13.41 -20.11 8.93
N ASN A 431 -12.47 -20.45 8.05
CA ASN A 431 -12.74 -20.60 6.62
C ASN A 431 -13.76 -21.69 6.34
N ASP A 432 -13.51 -22.89 6.87
CA ASP A 432 -14.37 -24.07 6.67
C ASP A 432 -15.79 -23.80 7.17
N TYR A 433 -15.91 -23.13 8.29
CA TYR A 433 -17.21 -22.81 8.84
C TYR A 433 -17.96 -21.72 8.10
N LEU A 434 -17.25 -20.61 7.77
CA LEU A 434 -17.91 -19.42 7.23
C LEU A 434 -18.15 -19.51 5.72
N PHE A 435 -17.29 -20.23 4.98
CA PHE A 435 -17.29 -20.18 3.52
C PHE A 435 -17.49 -21.54 2.83
N GLU A 436 -17.28 -22.67 3.53
CA GLU A 436 -17.47 -24.00 2.94
C GLU A 436 -18.79 -24.64 3.38
N LEU A 437 -19.24 -24.45 4.62
CA LEU A 437 -20.49 -25.04 5.14
C LEU A 437 -21.78 -24.38 4.62
N VAL A 438 -21.70 -23.27 3.90
CA VAL A 438 -22.86 -22.61 3.27
C VAL A 438 -23.29 -23.27 1.94
N THR A 439 -22.64 -24.37 1.56
CA THR A 439 -22.91 -25.09 0.30
C THR A 439 -23.75 -26.37 0.50
N LEU A 440 -24.53 -26.45 1.58
CA LEU A 440 -25.50 -27.55 1.83
C LEU A 440 -26.94 -27.03 1.78
#